data_79c132cda632a2249e90dd3771852a93
#
_entry.id   79c132cda632a2249e90dd3771852a93
#
_cell.length_a   1.000
_cell.length_b   1.000
_cell.length_c   1.000
_cell.angle_alpha   90.00
_cell.angle_beta   90.00
_cell.angle_gamma   90.00
#
_symmetry.space_group_name_H-M   'P 1'
#
loop_
_entity.id
_entity.type
_entity.pdbx_description
1 polymer ?
#
loop_
_entity_poly.entity_id
_entity_poly.type
_entity_poly.pdbx_seq_one_letter_code
_entity_poly.pdbx_strand_id
1 'polypeptide(L)'
;MSTFSATANGGSTIGYAQYGSSSWSTGSGNGACQGAYKGTTAAKSRVGVMVFNGAGAALKGKLIQQISLSITCSGAGSGSSGKVLTFHKANYQSLNTGVRGSAQVGDTLGTLTGKFYSNTVTHTLNVSTNAALFSAMKAYFEAGNSALVLYNGETSSSSGYSSNY
;
A
#
# COMPACT_ATOMS: atom_id res chain seq x y z
N MET A 1 2.77 9.46 -25.92
CA MET A 1 3.00 9.06 -24.52
C MET A 1 2.13 7.82 -24.28
N SER A 2 2.69 6.71 -23.84
CA SER A 2 1.91 5.49 -23.57
C SER A 2 1.52 5.45 -22.08
N THR A 3 0.33 4.92 -21.77
CA THR A 3 -0.15 4.75 -20.41
C THR A 3 -0.20 3.25 -20.08
N PHE A 4 0.24 2.89 -18.89
CA PHE A 4 0.03 1.58 -18.30
C PHE A 4 -0.97 1.74 -17.14
N SER A 5 -1.94 0.84 -17.03
CA SER A 5 -2.89 0.79 -15.92
C SER A 5 -2.97 -0.62 -15.34
N ALA A 6 -2.98 -0.70 -14.02
CA ALA A 6 -3.17 -1.97 -13.31
C ALA A 6 -3.96 -1.72 -12.02
N THR A 7 -4.70 -2.72 -11.57
CA THR A 7 -5.50 -2.66 -10.35
C THR A 7 -5.17 -3.83 -9.44
N ALA A 8 -5.02 -3.54 -8.15
CA ALA A 8 -4.96 -4.54 -7.09
C ALA A 8 -6.33 -4.57 -6.39
N ASN A 9 -7.13 -5.62 -6.58
CA ASN A 9 -8.54 -5.65 -6.17
C ASN A 9 -9.02 -7.03 -5.70
N GLY A 10 -8.27 -7.70 -4.86
CA GLY A 10 -8.67 -8.96 -4.26
C GLY A 10 -7.89 -10.17 -4.73
N GLY A 11 -8.23 -11.33 -4.23
CA GLY A 11 -7.57 -12.58 -4.55
C GLY A 11 -6.08 -12.59 -4.19
N SER A 12 -5.24 -12.90 -5.18
CA SER A 12 -3.78 -12.92 -5.03
C SER A 12 -3.10 -11.56 -5.22
N THR A 13 -3.86 -10.49 -5.49
CA THR A 13 -3.29 -9.16 -5.79
C THR A 13 -3.32 -8.19 -4.62
N ILE A 14 -4.16 -8.44 -3.60
CA ILE A 14 -4.29 -7.56 -2.45
C ILE A 14 -4.58 -8.37 -1.19
N GLY A 15 -4.01 -7.95 -0.09
CA GLY A 15 -4.26 -8.57 1.20
C GLY A 15 -3.52 -7.87 2.32
N TYR A 16 -3.79 -8.30 3.55
CA TYR A 16 -3.09 -7.81 4.73
C TYR A 16 -2.84 -8.91 5.75
N ALA A 17 -1.82 -8.70 6.57
CA ALA A 17 -1.54 -9.49 7.77
C ALA A 17 -1.11 -8.58 8.92
N GLN A 18 -1.06 -9.12 10.13
CA GLN A 18 -0.31 -8.48 11.21
C GLN A 18 1.20 -8.64 10.95
N TYR A 19 2.01 -7.68 11.33
CA TYR A 19 3.45 -7.65 11.08
C TYR A 19 4.16 -8.95 11.48
N GLY A 20 3.85 -9.49 12.65
CA GLY A 20 4.44 -10.72 13.18
C GLY A 20 3.69 -12.01 12.82
N SER A 21 2.63 -11.95 12.03
CA SER A 21 1.76 -13.09 11.71
C SER A 21 1.94 -13.57 10.28
N SER A 22 1.79 -14.87 10.07
CA SER A 22 1.65 -15.49 8.74
C SER A 22 0.18 -15.74 8.34
N SER A 23 -0.77 -15.25 9.15
CA SER A 23 -2.20 -15.34 8.84
C SER A 23 -2.62 -14.15 7.99
N TRP A 24 -2.84 -14.38 6.71
CA TRP A 24 -3.23 -13.36 5.73
C TRP A 24 -4.73 -13.31 5.52
N SER A 25 -5.26 -12.11 5.47
CA SER A 25 -6.63 -11.83 5.01
C SER A 25 -6.58 -11.43 3.55
N THR A 26 -7.16 -12.26 2.68
CA THR A 26 -7.19 -12.09 1.22
C THR A 26 -8.59 -12.39 0.70
N GLY A 27 -8.86 -12.05 -0.55
CA GLY A 27 -10.13 -12.35 -1.20
C GLY A 27 -10.99 -11.11 -1.46
N SER A 28 -12.17 -11.33 -2.00
CA SER A 28 -13.11 -10.25 -2.32
C SER A 28 -13.54 -9.50 -1.06
N GLY A 29 -13.47 -8.18 -1.09
CA GLY A 29 -13.80 -7.31 0.04
C GLY A 29 -12.66 -7.07 1.03
N ASN A 30 -11.53 -7.75 0.91
CA ASN A 30 -10.33 -7.45 1.68
C ASN A 30 -9.39 -6.57 0.87
N GLY A 31 -8.94 -5.46 1.47
CA GLY A 31 -7.98 -4.53 0.88
C GLY A 31 -6.61 -4.64 1.52
N ALA A 32 -5.66 -3.83 1.06
CA ALA A 32 -4.45 -3.56 1.81
C ALA A 32 -4.77 -2.61 2.96
N CYS A 33 -4.09 -2.76 4.09
CA CYS A 33 -4.24 -1.83 5.20
C CYS A 33 -2.94 -1.68 5.98
N GLN A 34 -2.81 -0.54 6.65
CA GLN A 34 -1.73 -0.23 7.58
C GLN A 34 -2.29 0.26 8.90
N GLY A 35 -1.43 0.45 9.90
CA GLY A 35 -1.80 1.00 11.20
C GLY A 35 -2.01 -0.05 12.28
N ALA A 36 -2.33 0.41 13.49
CA ALA A 36 -2.57 -0.46 14.63
C ALA A 36 -3.96 -1.06 14.57
N TYR A 37 -4.06 -2.32 14.90
CA TYR A 37 -5.35 -3.00 15.11
C TYR A 37 -5.64 -3.11 16.61
N LYS A 38 -6.77 -2.61 17.05
CA LYS A 38 -7.24 -2.80 18.41
C LYS A 38 -7.95 -4.16 18.52
N GLY A 39 -7.19 -5.20 18.81
CA GLY A 39 -7.76 -6.44 19.33
C GLY A 39 -7.83 -6.39 20.86
N THR A 40 -8.53 -7.34 21.47
CA THR A 40 -8.80 -7.40 22.90
C THR A 40 -7.55 -7.55 23.80
N THR A 41 -6.37 -7.78 23.24
CA THR A 41 -5.17 -8.10 24.03
C THR A 41 -3.87 -7.43 23.61
N ALA A 42 -3.73 -6.89 22.39
CA ALA A 42 -2.55 -6.11 21.99
C ALA A 42 -2.82 -5.38 20.66
N ALA A 43 -2.42 -4.12 20.57
CA ALA A 43 -2.34 -3.42 19.30
C ALA A 43 -1.22 -4.04 18.46
N LYS A 44 -1.53 -4.48 17.24
CA LYS A 44 -0.57 -5.07 16.33
C LYS A 44 -0.57 -4.30 15.03
N SER A 45 0.61 -3.93 14.56
CA SER A 45 0.75 -3.22 13.29
C SER A 45 0.35 -4.11 12.12
N ARG A 46 -0.38 -3.54 11.17
CA ARG A 46 -0.80 -4.21 9.94
C ARG A 46 0.15 -3.90 8.81
N VAL A 47 0.35 -4.90 7.97
CA VAL A 47 1.07 -4.84 6.71
C VAL A 47 0.09 -5.15 5.60
N GLY A 48 -0.11 -4.21 4.69
CA GLY A 48 -0.92 -4.41 3.49
C GLY A 48 -0.02 -4.58 2.26
N VAL A 49 -0.40 -5.48 1.37
CA VAL A 49 0.32 -5.72 0.11
C VAL A 49 -0.62 -5.50 -1.06
N MET A 50 -0.11 -4.80 -2.07
CA MET A 50 -0.80 -4.56 -3.34
C MET A 50 0.11 -5.02 -4.48
N VAL A 51 -0.37 -5.91 -5.33
CA VAL A 51 0.35 -6.42 -6.50
C VAL A 51 -0.33 -5.91 -7.77
N PHE A 52 0.40 -5.18 -8.58
CA PHE A 52 -0.05 -4.63 -9.85
C PHE A 52 0.43 -5.53 -10.98
N ASN A 53 -0.39 -6.52 -11.32
CA ASN A 53 -0.03 -7.54 -12.29
C ASN A 53 0.40 -6.93 -13.63
N GLY A 54 1.55 -7.39 -14.14
CA GLY A 54 2.13 -6.91 -15.39
C GLY A 54 2.95 -5.61 -15.28
N ALA A 55 2.88 -4.89 -14.15
CA ALA A 55 3.59 -3.61 -14.00
C ALA A 55 5.10 -3.76 -14.19
N GLY A 56 5.70 -4.76 -13.55
CA GLY A 56 7.15 -4.99 -13.66
C GLY A 56 7.61 -5.19 -15.09
N ALA A 57 6.90 -6.01 -15.87
CA ALA A 57 7.25 -6.23 -17.27
C ALA A 57 6.98 -5.01 -18.15
N ALA A 58 5.87 -4.30 -17.93
CA ALA A 58 5.45 -3.17 -18.74
C ALA A 58 6.31 -1.92 -18.50
N LEU A 59 6.80 -1.73 -17.27
CA LEU A 59 7.47 -0.50 -16.85
C LEU A 59 8.99 -0.61 -16.77
N LYS A 60 9.54 -1.82 -16.80
CA LYS A 60 11.00 -2.05 -16.74
C LYS A 60 11.71 -1.29 -17.83
N GLY A 61 12.66 -0.44 -17.44
CA GLY A 61 13.45 0.36 -18.36
C GLY A 61 12.68 1.46 -19.10
N LYS A 62 11.44 1.74 -18.71
CA LYS A 62 10.64 2.85 -19.26
C LYS A 62 10.85 4.12 -18.45
N LEU A 63 10.78 5.27 -19.11
CA LEU A 63 10.83 6.56 -18.44
C LEU A 63 9.43 6.93 -17.95
N ILE A 64 9.20 6.80 -16.66
CA ILE A 64 7.93 7.20 -16.01
C ILE A 64 7.96 8.72 -15.75
N GLN A 65 6.97 9.44 -16.26
CA GLN A 65 6.83 10.89 -16.07
C GLN A 65 5.79 11.25 -15.01
N GLN A 66 4.82 10.38 -14.79
CA GLN A 66 3.75 10.57 -13.80
C GLN A 66 3.24 9.21 -13.31
N ILE A 67 2.87 9.17 -12.05
CA ILE A 67 2.13 8.05 -11.44
C ILE A 67 0.82 8.61 -10.90
N SER A 68 -0.29 7.97 -11.25
CA SER A 68 -1.62 8.28 -10.69
C SER A 68 -2.06 7.10 -9.83
N LEU A 69 -2.27 7.35 -8.54
CA LEU A 69 -2.75 6.37 -7.57
C LEU A 69 -4.22 6.64 -7.28
N SER A 70 -5.11 5.81 -7.76
CA SER A 70 -6.53 5.85 -7.39
C SER A 70 -6.77 4.89 -6.23
N ILE A 71 -7.10 5.44 -5.07
CA ILE A 71 -7.23 4.69 -3.82
C ILE A 71 -8.68 4.79 -3.36
N THR A 72 -9.33 3.64 -3.17
CA THR A 72 -10.66 3.54 -2.58
C THR A 72 -10.51 2.99 -1.17
N CYS A 73 -10.89 3.77 -0.17
CA CYS A 73 -10.90 3.34 1.22
C CYS A 73 -12.28 2.88 1.63
N SER A 74 -12.40 1.66 2.14
CA SER A 74 -13.61 1.15 2.73
C SER A 74 -13.51 1.21 4.26
N GLY A 75 -14.51 1.78 4.92
CA GLY A 75 -14.60 1.75 6.38
C GLY A 75 -13.66 2.71 7.12
N ALA A 76 -13.15 3.75 6.46
CA ALA A 76 -12.46 4.83 7.15
C ALA A 76 -13.41 5.51 8.14
N GLY A 77 -13.07 5.50 9.41
CA GLY A 77 -13.85 6.18 10.45
C GLY A 77 -14.01 7.67 10.11
N SER A 78 -15.14 8.23 10.48
CA SER A 78 -15.45 9.65 10.30
C SER A 78 -14.32 10.52 10.89
N GLY A 79 -13.81 11.47 10.13
CA GLY A 79 -12.80 12.42 10.60
C GLY A 79 -11.37 12.21 10.13
N SER A 80 -11.16 11.45 9.09
CA SER A 80 -9.84 11.07 8.59
C SER A 80 -9.18 12.05 7.61
N SER A 81 -9.42 13.35 7.75
CA SER A 81 -8.59 14.35 7.04
C SER A 81 -7.15 14.29 7.55
N GLY A 82 -6.18 14.26 6.64
CA GLY A 82 -4.75 14.29 7.00
C GLY A 82 -4.15 12.94 7.38
N LYS A 83 -4.73 11.82 7.00
CA LYS A 83 -4.11 10.50 7.15
C LYS A 83 -2.91 10.35 6.22
N VAL A 84 -1.91 9.63 6.68
CA VAL A 84 -0.66 9.41 5.97
C VAL A 84 -0.54 7.94 5.60
N LEU A 85 -0.46 7.64 4.31
CA LEU A 85 -0.08 6.31 3.84
C LEU A 85 1.45 6.24 3.74
N THR A 86 2.04 5.19 4.27
CA THR A 86 3.47 4.94 4.17
C THR A 86 3.69 3.76 3.23
N PHE A 87 4.37 4.03 2.12
CA PHE A 87 4.67 3.04 1.09
C PHE A 87 6.07 2.48 1.27
N HIS A 88 6.19 1.17 1.09
CA HIS A 88 7.45 0.44 1.11
C HIS A 88 7.62 -0.36 -0.18
N LYS A 89 8.87 -0.66 -0.51
CA LYS A 89 9.20 -1.73 -1.46
C LYS A 89 8.64 -3.05 -0.93
N ALA A 90 8.22 -3.91 -1.83
CA ALA A 90 7.86 -5.27 -1.48
C ALA A 90 9.07 -6.19 -1.65
N ASN A 91 9.39 -6.98 -0.63
CA ASN A 91 10.43 -8.00 -0.73
C ASN A 91 10.02 -9.16 -1.65
N TYR A 92 8.71 -9.36 -1.84
CA TYR A 92 8.14 -10.32 -2.79
C TYR A 92 7.28 -9.59 -3.81
N GLN A 93 7.44 -9.92 -5.07
CA GLN A 93 6.67 -9.27 -6.17
C GLN A 93 5.31 -9.94 -6.41
N SER A 94 4.90 -10.83 -5.53
CA SER A 94 3.58 -11.44 -5.42
C SER A 94 3.13 -11.44 -3.97
N LEU A 95 1.84 -11.55 -3.72
CA LEU A 95 1.33 -11.74 -2.37
C LEU A 95 1.74 -13.14 -1.87
N ASN A 96 2.71 -13.19 -0.96
CA ASN A 96 3.23 -14.43 -0.39
C ASN A 96 2.58 -14.71 0.96
N THR A 97 1.48 -15.43 0.96
CA THR A 97 0.73 -15.77 2.18
C THR A 97 1.42 -16.85 3.05
N GLY A 98 2.49 -17.47 2.55
CA GLY A 98 3.30 -18.44 3.31
C GLY A 98 4.30 -17.80 4.27
N VAL A 99 4.45 -16.49 4.26
CA VAL A 99 5.41 -15.78 5.10
C VAL A 99 4.72 -14.80 6.05
N ARG A 100 5.44 -14.38 7.10
CA ARG A 100 4.95 -13.33 8.01
C ARG A 100 4.82 -12.00 7.29
N GLY A 101 3.88 -11.15 7.72
CA GLY A 101 3.71 -9.81 7.18
C GLY A 101 5.02 -9.00 7.16
N SER A 102 5.84 -9.11 8.21
CA SER A 102 7.16 -8.47 8.29
C SER A 102 8.11 -8.84 7.15
N ALA A 103 8.02 -10.06 6.64
CA ALA A 103 8.89 -10.50 5.55
C ALA A 103 8.56 -9.84 4.20
N GLN A 104 7.36 -9.28 4.04
CA GLN A 104 6.96 -8.55 2.84
C GLN A 104 7.52 -7.11 2.81
N VAL A 105 7.83 -6.54 3.99
CA VAL A 105 8.20 -5.13 4.12
C VAL A 105 9.67 -4.92 3.76
N GLY A 106 9.91 -4.18 2.68
CA GLY A 106 11.23 -3.70 2.27
C GLY A 106 11.46 -2.23 2.69
N ASP A 107 12.44 -1.59 2.07
CA ASP A 107 12.76 -0.19 2.35
C ASP A 107 11.58 0.75 2.13
N THR A 108 11.52 1.82 2.88
CA THR A 108 10.51 2.86 2.72
C THR A 108 10.71 3.60 1.39
N LEU A 109 9.64 3.75 0.63
CA LEU A 109 9.59 4.59 -0.58
C LEU A 109 9.19 6.03 -0.24
N GLY A 110 8.32 6.21 0.75
CA GLY A 110 7.85 7.53 1.18
C GLY A 110 6.41 7.51 1.66
N THR A 111 5.88 8.70 1.87
CA THR A 111 4.54 8.90 2.42
C THR A 111 3.66 9.72 1.48
N LEU A 112 2.37 9.46 1.53
CA LEU A 112 1.33 10.22 0.86
C LEU A 112 0.31 10.68 1.88
N THR A 113 0.18 11.99 2.03
CA THR A 113 -0.82 12.60 2.90
C THR A 113 -2.05 12.96 2.07
N GLY A 114 -3.23 12.61 2.56
CA GLY A 114 -4.46 12.92 1.84
C GLY A 114 -5.71 12.63 2.64
N LYS A 115 -6.83 12.85 1.98
CA LYS A 115 -8.14 12.45 2.47
C LYS A 115 -8.45 11.08 1.89
N PHE A 116 -8.57 10.09 2.76
CA PHE A 116 -8.92 8.73 2.40
C PHE A 116 -10.28 8.40 3.01
N TYR A 117 -11.34 8.66 2.24
CA TYR A 117 -12.73 8.38 2.63
C TYR A 117 -13.26 7.16 1.86
N SER A 118 -14.52 6.83 2.11
CA SER A 118 -15.26 5.79 1.39
C SER A 118 -15.41 6.00 -0.12
N ASN A 119 -14.89 7.08 -0.67
CA ASN A 119 -14.85 7.38 -2.09
C ASN A 119 -13.46 7.12 -2.65
N THR A 120 -13.38 6.84 -3.95
CA THR A 120 -12.12 6.78 -4.67
C THR A 120 -11.51 8.17 -4.80
N VAL A 121 -10.28 8.32 -4.36
CA VAL A 121 -9.50 9.56 -4.52
C VAL A 121 -8.27 9.26 -5.38
N THR A 122 -8.04 10.07 -6.39
CA THR A 122 -6.86 9.96 -7.26
C THR A 122 -5.81 10.97 -6.83
N HIS A 123 -4.63 10.47 -6.55
CA HIS A 123 -3.43 11.25 -6.23
C HIS A 123 -2.45 11.21 -7.38
N THR A 124 -2.02 12.37 -7.84
CA THR A 124 -0.99 12.49 -8.89
C THR A 124 0.37 12.68 -8.25
N LEU A 125 1.34 11.89 -8.68
CA LEU A 125 2.74 11.99 -8.31
C LEU A 125 3.56 12.35 -9.54
N ASN A 126 4.34 13.40 -9.48
CA ASN A 126 5.27 13.84 -10.52
C ASN A 126 6.37 14.71 -9.91
N VAL A 127 7.25 15.26 -10.74
CA VAL A 127 8.38 16.10 -10.28
C VAL A 127 7.97 17.36 -9.51
N SER A 128 6.72 17.81 -9.63
CA SER A 128 6.18 19.00 -8.95
C SER A 128 5.22 18.66 -7.83
N THR A 129 4.67 17.45 -7.81
CA THR A 129 3.65 17.02 -6.85
C THR A 129 4.06 15.71 -6.21
N ASN A 130 4.24 15.71 -4.88
CA ASN A 130 4.76 14.56 -4.13
C ASN A 130 6.12 14.07 -4.68
N ALA A 131 7.01 14.98 -5.01
CA ALA A 131 8.23 14.73 -5.76
C ALA A 131 9.14 13.63 -5.17
N ALA A 132 9.30 13.59 -3.85
CA ALA A 132 10.12 12.59 -3.17
C ALA A 132 9.53 11.17 -3.34
N LEU A 133 8.22 11.00 -3.06
CA LEU A 133 7.53 9.72 -3.26
C LEU A 133 7.50 9.33 -4.73
N PHE A 134 7.28 10.31 -5.63
CA PHE A 134 7.34 10.08 -7.08
C PHE A 134 8.69 9.53 -7.50
N SER A 135 9.79 10.16 -7.08
CA SER A 135 11.15 9.75 -7.46
C SER A 135 11.46 8.32 -7.00
N ALA A 136 11.09 7.99 -5.76
CA ALA A 136 11.30 6.66 -5.21
C ALA A 136 10.45 5.58 -5.91
N MET A 137 9.14 5.83 -6.12
CA MET A 137 8.25 4.89 -6.81
C MET A 137 8.64 4.74 -8.29
N LYS A 138 9.00 5.84 -8.96
CA LYS A 138 9.49 5.84 -10.34
C LYS A 138 10.67 4.87 -10.48
N ALA A 139 11.74 5.07 -9.71
CA ALA A 139 12.93 4.23 -9.75
C ALA A 139 12.59 2.75 -9.44
N TYR A 140 11.68 2.51 -8.51
CA TYR A 140 11.26 1.18 -8.11
C TYR A 140 10.51 0.45 -9.23
N PHE A 141 9.55 1.09 -9.90
CA PHE A 141 8.81 0.49 -11.02
C PHE A 141 9.65 0.37 -12.30
N GLU A 142 10.52 1.34 -12.57
CA GLU A 142 11.47 1.29 -13.71
C GLU A 142 12.50 0.16 -13.57
N ALA A 143 12.78 -0.28 -12.35
CA ALA A 143 13.58 -1.47 -12.08
C ALA A 143 12.84 -2.79 -12.35
N GLY A 144 11.53 -2.75 -12.64
CA GLY A 144 10.73 -3.92 -13.00
C GLY A 144 9.96 -4.54 -11.84
N ASN A 145 9.69 -3.78 -10.78
CA ASN A 145 8.89 -4.25 -9.66
C ASN A 145 7.38 -4.07 -9.91
N SER A 146 6.58 -4.89 -9.26
CA SER A 146 5.11 -4.94 -9.45
C SER A 146 4.30 -4.78 -8.18
N ALA A 147 4.92 -4.84 -7.01
CA ALA A 147 4.20 -4.85 -5.74
C ALA A 147 4.60 -3.67 -4.85
N LEU A 148 3.64 -3.14 -4.11
CA LEU A 148 3.86 -2.15 -3.06
C LEU A 148 3.35 -2.68 -1.72
N VAL A 149 3.97 -2.21 -0.65
CA VAL A 149 3.57 -2.52 0.72
C VAL A 149 3.14 -1.25 1.44
N LEU A 150 2.04 -1.33 2.19
CA LEU A 150 1.63 -0.32 3.17
C LEU A 150 2.03 -0.79 4.56
N TYR A 151 2.83 0.02 5.26
CA TYR A 151 3.24 -0.24 6.62
C TYR A 151 3.75 1.05 7.27
N ASN A 152 3.20 1.42 8.43
CA ASN A 152 3.59 2.66 9.12
C ASN A 152 4.24 2.41 10.50
N GLY A 153 4.46 1.15 10.88
CA GLY A 153 5.09 0.79 12.16
C GLY A 153 4.24 1.06 13.40
N GLU A 154 3.02 1.55 13.27
CA GLU A 154 2.17 1.90 14.40
C GLU A 154 1.74 0.64 15.16
N THR A 155 2.10 0.55 16.44
CA THR A 155 1.86 -0.61 17.30
C THR A 155 0.83 -0.36 18.41
N SER A 156 0.44 0.89 18.63
CA SER A 156 -0.56 1.27 19.61
C SER A 156 -1.55 2.26 19.02
N SER A 157 -2.84 2.07 19.27
CA SER A 157 -3.83 3.10 18.99
C SER A 157 -4.40 3.60 20.31
N SER A 158 -4.13 4.85 20.64
CA SER A 158 -4.75 5.55 21.77
C SER A 158 -6.26 5.79 21.54
N SER A 159 -6.72 5.74 20.30
CA SER A 159 -8.09 6.12 19.91
C SER A 159 -9.00 4.97 19.53
N GLY A 160 -8.55 3.74 19.55
CA GLY A 160 -9.41 2.58 19.25
C GLY A 160 -9.76 2.36 17.79
N TYR A 161 -9.17 3.10 16.85
CA TYR A 161 -9.43 2.95 15.43
C TYR A 161 -8.26 2.24 14.74
N SER A 162 -8.58 1.14 14.06
CA SER A 162 -7.71 0.62 13.02
C SER A 162 -7.87 1.51 11.79
N SER A 163 -6.79 2.11 11.33
CA SER A 163 -6.79 2.77 10.02
C SER A 163 -6.72 1.69 8.96
N ASN A 164 -7.88 1.21 8.53
CA ASN A 164 -7.99 0.35 7.36
C ASN A 164 -7.99 1.26 6.13
N TYR A 165 -6.98 1.14 5.29
CA TYR A 165 -6.88 1.83 4.02
C TYR A 165 -6.66 0.82 2.92
#